data_6dc8ab154b192c7548b2e0f5b6a80b92
#
_entry.id   6dc8ab154b192c7548b2e0f5b6a80b92
#
_cell.length_a   1.000
_cell.length_b   1.000
_cell.length_c   1.000
_cell.angle_alpha   90.00
_cell.angle_beta   90.00
_cell.angle_gamma   90.00
#
_symmetry.space_group_name_H-M   'P 1'
#
loop_
_entity.id
_entity.type
_entity.pdbx_description
1 polymer ?
#
loop_
_entity_poly.entity_id
_entity_poly.type
_entity_poly.pdbx_seq_one_letter_code
_entity_poly.pdbx_strand_id
1 'polypeptide(L)'
;MQPRLNIAKSAGELIEEEVRRFFINKSTDALKNMPVREILTSKAVEHINTYYKFGENDFITFAYIEDEKRLRLEDPNIVYNESKHNEDSYVWAINFIHDYDNFCRKLPFWTLSLSIIHKKNFISSFLLNPFLDILLFSEKGSGSVNNQRKIRSNSSAERLIYGTSKDIIIPEYFNTMEKISLNSVSVELIYLSRGLIDFYLLSMDEYNHNQDCILIAKEAGIIIETSGDYFILANENNMKKLN
;
A
#
# COMPACT_ATOMS: atom_id res chain seq x y z
N MET A 1 -2.20 14.46 14.31
CA MET A 1 -1.45 13.48 13.53
C MET A 1 -0.35 12.90 14.42
N GLN A 2 -0.22 11.58 14.49
CA GLN A 2 0.78 10.95 15.36
C GLN A 2 2.19 11.31 14.88
N PRO A 3 3.17 11.54 15.79
CA PRO A 3 4.54 11.88 15.40
C PRO A 3 5.16 10.89 14.41
N ARG A 4 4.88 9.58 14.59
CA ARG A 4 5.36 8.52 13.69
C ARG A 4 4.89 8.69 12.26
N LEU A 5 3.63 9.06 12.06
CA LEU A 5 3.07 9.26 10.71
C LEU A 5 3.72 10.46 10.00
N ASN A 6 4.01 11.54 10.72
CA ASN A 6 4.71 12.69 10.14
C ASN A 6 6.11 12.31 9.67
N ILE A 7 6.83 11.51 10.45
CA ILE A 7 8.15 11.03 10.09
C ILE A 7 8.07 10.05 8.91
N ALA A 8 7.11 9.13 8.92
CA ALA A 8 6.89 8.22 7.80
C ALA A 8 6.60 8.99 6.50
N LYS A 9 5.75 10.03 6.57
CA LYS A 9 5.48 10.92 5.45
C LYS A 9 6.73 11.63 4.96
N SER A 10 7.49 12.26 5.86
CA SER A 10 8.71 12.99 5.49
C SER A 10 9.80 12.06 4.92
N ALA A 11 9.89 10.83 5.40
CA ALA A 11 10.79 9.83 4.82
C ALA A 11 10.35 9.42 3.40
N GLY A 12 9.04 9.24 3.17
CA GLY A 12 8.48 8.98 1.85
C GLY A 12 8.73 10.13 0.85
N GLU A 13 8.52 11.38 1.28
CA GLU A 13 8.79 12.57 0.47
C GLU A 13 10.28 12.71 0.13
N LEU A 14 11.18 12.39 1.08
CA LEU A 14 12.63 12.43 0.83
C LEU A 14 13.05 11.46 -0.28
N ILE A 15 12.49 10.26 -0.29
CA ILE A 15 12.87 9.25 -1.28
C ILE A 15 12.14 9.41 -2.62
N GLU A 16 11.13 10.29 -2.71
CA GLU A 16 10.39 10.54 -3.95
C GLU A 16 11.31 10.95 -5.10
N GLU A 17 12.24 11.87 -4.86
CA GLU A 17 13.19 12.33 -5.88
C GLU A 17 14.07 11.20 -6.40
N GLU A 18 14.53 10.33 -5.49
CA GLU A 18 15.36 9.18 -5.85
C GLU A 18 14.57 8.15 -6.66
N VAL A 19 13.33 7.88 -6.27
CA VAL A 19 12.43 6.99 -7.01
C VAL A 19 12.19 7.53 -8.42
N ARG A 20 11.91 8.83 -8.56
CA ARG A 20 11.76 9.49 -9.86
C ARG A 20 13.02 9.33 -10.69
N ARG A 21 14.19 9.55 -10.09
CA ARG A 21 15.49 9.42 -10.77
C ARG A 21 15.72 8.01 -11.29
N PHE A 22 15.46 6.99 -10.48
CA PHE A 22 15.56 5.59 -10.92
C PHE A 22 14.56 5.30 -12.05
N PHE A 23 13.31 5.63 -11.86
CA PHE A 23 12.26 5.35 -12.83
C PHE A 23 12.48 6.04 -14.17
N ILE A 24 12.95 7.28 -14.19
CA ILE A 24 13.17 8.03 -15.43
C ILE A 24 14.49 7.65 -16.11
N ASN A 25 15.59 7.60 -15.36
CA ASN A 25 16.94 7.60 -15.94
C ASN A 25 17.55 6.21 -16.11
N LYS A 26 17.03 5.17 -15.45
CA LYS A 26 17.56 3.81 -15.57
C LYS A 26 16.81 3.01 -16.63
N SER A 27 17.52 2.15 -17.36
CA SER A 27 16.86 1.21 -18.27
C SER A 27 16.10 0.11 -17.51
N THR A 28 15.20 -0.57 -18.20
CA THR A 28 14.46 -1.72 -17.64
C THR A 28 15.41 -2.80 -17.11
N ASP A 29 16.47 -3.13 -17.86
CA ASP A 29 17.44 -4.13 -17.42
C ASP A 29 18.26 -3.65 -16.23
N ALA A 30 18.62 -2.36 -16.19
CA ALA A 30 19.30 -1.80 -15.04
C ALA A 30 18.44 -1.86 -13.77
N LEU A 31 17.15 -1.54 -13.86
CA LEU A 31 16.23 -1.60 -12.72
C LEU A 31 16.05 -3.02 -12.17
N LYS A 32 16.00 -4.04 -13.05
CA LYS A 32 15.90 -5.44 -12.63
C LYS A 32 17.14 -5.94 -11.88
N ASN A 33 18.31 -5.40 -12.22
CA ASN A 33 19.60 -5.84 -11.68
C ASN A 33 20.14 -4.95 -10.55
N MET A 34 19.50 -3.81 -10.28
CA MET A 34 19.90 -2.92 -9.19
C MET A 34 19.14 -3.25 -7.90
N PRO A 35 19.80 -3.11 -6.74
CA PRO A 35 19.15 -3.23 -5.44
C PRO A 35 18.36 -1.94 -5.11
N VAL A 36 17.38 -1.59 -5.96
CA VAL A 36 16.62 -0.32 -5.82
C VAL A 36 15.91 -0.25 -4.48
N ARG A 37 15.28 -1.35 -4.07
CA ARG A 37 14.52 -1.42 -2.82
C ARG A 37 15.43 -1.20 -1.62
N GLU A 38 16.61 -1.83 -1.60
CA GLU A 38 17.61 -1.70 -0.55
C GLU A 38 18.12 -0.26 -0.44
N ILE A 39 18.38 0.39 -1.57
CA ILE A 39 18.84 1.78 -1.61
C ILE A 39 17.77 2.71 -1.03
N LEU A 40 16.52 2.56 -1.45
CA LEU A 40 15.41 3.36 -0.96
C LEU A 40 15.16 3.13 0.53
N THR A 41 15.20 1.86 0.94
CA THR A 41 15.06 1.46 2.33
C THR A 41 16.12 2.10 3.21
N SER A 42 17.39 1.98 2.86
CA SER A 42 18.48 2.55 3.64
C SER A 42 18.33 4.06 3.82
N LYS A 43 17.95 4.78 2.77
CA LYS A 43 17.70 6.23 2.85
C LYS A 43 16.53 6.59 3.76
N ALA A 44 15.42 5.86 3.67
CA ALA A 44 14.27 6.10 4.55
C ALA A 44 14.61 5.81 6.00
N VAL A 45 15.30 4.71 6.27
CA VAL A 45 15.75 4.33 7.62
C VAL A 45 16.70 5.36 8.19
N GLU A 46 17.69 5.82 7.44
CA GLU A 46 18.60 6.89 7.84
C GLU A 46 17.83 8.17 8.22
N HIS A 47 16.87 8.57 7.41
CA HIS A 47 16.01 9.71 7.70
C HIS A 47 15.18 9.51 8.97
N ILE A 48 14.53 8.35 9.10
CA ILE A 48 13.74 8.03 10.28
C ILE A 48 14.62 8.08 11.54
N ASN A 49 15.80 7.46 11.52
CA ASN A 49 16.74 7.46 12.64
C ASN A 49 17.25 8.85 13.01
N THR A 50 17.33 9.77 12.04
CA THR A 50 17.77 11.14 12.28
C THR A 50 16.75 11.96 13.05
N TYR A 51 15.47 11.78 12.73
CA TYR A 51 14.39 12.63 13.25
C TYR A 51 13.50 11.96 14.31
N TYR A 52 13.60 10.66 14.45
CA TYR A 52 12.81 9.89 15.39
C TYR A 52 13.71 9.04 16.30
N LYS A 53 13.58 9.26 17.61
CA LYS A 53 14.19 8.37 18.58
C LYS A 53 13.27 7.20 18.82
N PHE A 54 13.69 6.01 18.39
CA PHE A 54 12.97 4.78 18.69
C PHE A 54 12.91 4.56 20.20
N GLY A 55 11.71 4.34 20.70
CA GLY A 55 11.51 3.85 22.07
C GLY A 55 11.80 2.36 22.15
N GLU A 56 11.79 1.81 23.36
CA GLU A 56 11.99 0.37 23.59
C GLU A 56 10.97 -0.52 22.86
N ASN A 57 9.82 0.06 22.50
CA ASN A 57 8.71 -0.62 21.83
C ASN A 57 8.58 -0.26 20.32
N ASP A 58 9.56 0.41 19.73
CA ASP A 58 9.57 0.72 18.31
C ASP A 58 10.50 -0.23 17.56
N PHE A 59 10.00 -0.81 16.47
CA PHE A 59 10.74 -1.73 15.61
C PHE A 59 10.53 -1.38 14.15
N ILE A 60 11.59 -1.49 13.35
CA ILE A 60 11.48 -1.38 11.89
C ILE A 60 11.45 -2.77 11.30
N THR A 61 10.49 -3.04 10.44
CA THR A 61 10.43 -4.23 9.62
C THR A 61 10.22 -3.88 8.16
N PHE A 62 10.70 -4.77 7.30
CA PHE A 62 10.45 -4.69 5.88
C PHE A 62 9.35 -5.70 5.56
N ALA A 63 8.16 -5.21 5.28
CA ALA A 63 7.09 -6.03 4.74
C ALA A 63 7.40 -6.27 3.26
N TYR A 64 8.28 -7.23 2.98
CA TYR A 64 8.56 -7.72 1.66
C TYR A 64 7.90 -9.07 1.48
N ILE A 65 6.94 -9.15 0.57
CA ILE A 65 6.22 -10.38 0.26
C ILE A 65 6.22 -10.58 -1.27
N GLU A 66 7.40 -10.82 -1.80
CA GLU A 66 7.56 -11.57 -3.05
C GLU A 66 8.88 -12.31 -2.92
N ASP A 67 8.80 -13.63 -3.02
CA ASP A 67 9.88 -14.59 -2.86
C ASP A 67 10.54 -14.63 -1.46
N GLU A 68 10.70 -15.82 -0.94
CA GLU A 68 11.26 -16.23 0.37
C GLU A 68 12.63 -15.64 0.76
N LYS A 69 13.07 -14.57 0.09
CA LYS A 69 14.28 -13.82 0.40
C LYS A 69 13.95 -12.61 1.26
N ARG A 70 13.75 -12.87 2.55
CA ARG A 70 13.81 -11.82 3.59
C ARG A 70 15.13 -11.07 3.44
N LEU A 71 15.08 -9.83 2.97
CA LEU A 71 16.21 -8.92 3.05
C LEU A 71 16.49 -8.64 4.53
N ARG A 72 17.49 -9.33 5.05
CA ARG A 72 18.11 -8.94 6.30
C ARG A 72 19.06 -7.80 5.97
N LEU A 73 18.65 -6.56 6.23
CA LEU A 73 19.66 -5.53 6.43
C LEU A 73 20.42 -5.90 7.72
N GLU A 74 21.67 -6.23 7.55
CA GLU A 74 22.61 -6.42 8.66
C GLU A 74 23.03 -5.05 9.23
N ASP A 75 22.07 -4.27 9.68
CA ASP A 75 22.35 -3.14 10.56
C ASP A 75 22.18 -3.62 12.00
N PRO A 76 23.24 -3.65 12.82
CA PRO A 76 23.18 -4.08 14.20
C PRO A 76 22.22 -3.25 15.06
N ASN A 77 21.79 -2.07 14.58
CA ASN A 77 20.83 -1.20 15.24
C ASN A 77 19.38 -1.44 14.79
N ILE A 78 19.16 -2.22 13.72
CA ILE A 78 17.85 -2.54 13.18
C ILE A 78 17.65 -4.06 13.20
N VAL A 79 17.56 -4.60 14.39
CA VAL A 79 17.32 -6.05 14.56
C VAL A 79 15.82 -6.29 14.61
N TYR A 80 15.25 -6.79 13.51
CA TYR A 80 13.98 -7.49 13.58
C TYR A 80 14.17 -8.78 14.37
N ASN A 81 13.77 -8.76 15.61
CA ASN A 81 13.76 -9.93 16.46
C ASN A 81 12.31 -10.25 16.84
N GLU A 82 11.69 -11.20 16.12
CA GLU A 82 10.33 -11.65 16.39
C GLU A 82 10.10 -12.02 17.85
N SER A 83 11.13 -12.51 18.55
CA SER A 83 11.05 -12.89 19.96
C SER A 83 10.94 -11.70 20.94
N LYS A 84 11.25 -10.48 20.49
CA LYS A 84 11.15 -9.26 21.30
C LYS A 84 9.88 -8.44 21.05
N HIS A 85 9.08 -8.80 20.04
CA HIS A 85 7.81 -8.14 19.82
C HIS A 85 6.80 -8.53 20.90
N ASN A 86 6.38 -7.56 21.68
CA ASN A 86 5.20 -7.68 22.52
C ASN A 86 3.99 -7.05 21.82
N GLU A 87 2.79 -7.27 22.38
CA GLU A 87 1.55 -6.73 21.78
C GLU A 87 1.51 -5.19 21.74
N ASP A 88 2.31 -4.52 22.55
CA ASP A 88 2.38 -3.06 22.64
C ASP A 88 3.45 -2.44 21.72
N SER A 89 4.12 -3.26 20.91
CA SER A 89 5.15 -2.80 19.97
C SER A 89 4.57 -2.00 18.81
N TYR A 90 5.30 -0.96 18.39
CA TYR A 90 5.07 -0.23 17.15
C TYR A 90 6.03 -0.75 16.08
N VAL A 91 5.48 -1.22 14.99
CA VAL A 91 6.27 -1.75 13.88
C VAL A 91 6.16 -0.80 12.69
N TRP A 92 7.31 -0.34 12.21
CA TRP A 92 7.43 0.45 11.00
C TRP A 92 7.56 -0.48 9.81
N ALA A 93 6.47 -0.66 9.10
CA ALA A 93 6.44 -1.52 7.92
C ALA A 93 6.79 -0.67 6.69
N ILE A 94 7.91 -0.99 6.06
CA ILE A 94 8.39 -0.31 4.88
C ILE A 94 8.28 -1.28 3.72
N ASN A 95 7.37 -1.01 2.79
CA ASN A 95 7.26 -1.76 1.55
C ASN A 95 7.57 -0.82 0.39
N PHE A 96 8.83 -0.88 -0.08
CA PHE A 96 9.22 -0.11 -1.22
C PHE A 96 8.91 -0.88 -2.49
N ILE A 97 7.98 -0.26 -3.21
CA ILE A 97 7.52 -0.63 -4.52
C ILE A 97 6.70 -1.92 -4.50
N HIS A 98 5.43 -1.79 -4.14
CA HIS A 98 4.39 -2.72 -4.57
C HIS A 98 4.42 -2.83 -6.10
N ASP A 99 4.15 -4.01 -6.62
CA ASP A 99 4.10 -4.24 -8.07
C ASP A 99 5.43 -3.91 -8.78
N TYR A 100 6.55 -4.42 -8.22
CA TYR A 100 7.92 -4.15 -8.68
C TYR A 100 8.14 -4.46 -10.16
N ASP A 101 7.45 -5.45 -10.69
CA ASP A 101 7.51 -5.78 -12.12
C ASP A 101 7.04 -4.62 -12.99
N ASN A 102 5.95 -3.93 -12.60
CA ASN A 102 5.49 -2.74 -13.30
C ASN A 102 6.54 -1.61 -13.23
N PHE A 103 7.15 -1.41 -12.06
CA PHE A 103 8.24 -0.44 -11.90
C PHE A 103 9.41 -0.74 -12.83
N CYS A 104 9.88 -1.99 -12.87
CA CYS A 104 10.97 -2.40 -13.75
C CYS A 104 10.64 -2.26 -15.24
N ARG A 105 9.37 -2.46 -15.61
CA ARG A 105 8.87 -2.30 -16.99
C ARG A 105 8.59 -0.85 -17.37
N LYS A 106 8.79 0.11 -16.47
CA LYS A 106 8.45 1.53 -16.68
C LYS A 106 6.95 1.79 -16.81
N LEU A 107 6.12 0.89 -16.34
CA LEU A 107 4.69 1.13 -16.20
C LEU A 107 4.45 1.93 -14.91
N PRO A 108 3.61 2.97 -14.91
CA PRO A 108 3.43 3.81 -13.72
C PRO A 108 2.55 3.17 -12.64
N PHE A 109 2.11 1.93 -12.81
CA PHE A 109 1.17 1.24 -11.91
C PHE A 109 1.91 0.49 -10.81
N TRP A 110 2.40 1.21 -9.83
CA TRP A 110 3.09 0.73 -8.63
C TRP A 110 2.94 1.76 -7.51
N THR A 111 3.20 1.38 -6.28
CA THR A 111 3.23 2.30 -5.15
C THR A 111 4.37 1.99 -4.20
N LEU A 112 4.77 2.99 -3.46
CA LEU A 112 5.67 2.89 -2.33
C LEU A 112 4.86 3.07 -1.06
N SER A 113 5.09 2.24 -0.03
CA SER A 113 4.39 2.41 1.24
C SER A 113 5.32 2.47 2.46
N LEU A 114 4.91 3.28 3.42
CA LEU A 114 5.39 3.29 4.79
C LEU A 114 4.19 3.23 5.73
N SER A 115 4.17 2.25 6.61
CA SER A 115 3.04 2.05 7.50
C SER A 115 3.48 1.82 8.94
N ILE A 116 2.60 2.12 9.87
CA ILE A 116 2.79 1.84 11.30
C ILE A 116 1.78 0.78 11.71
N ILE A 117 2.31 -0.29 12.30
CA ILE A 117 1.53 -1.38 12.87
C ILE A 117 1.62 -1.30 14.39
N HIS A 118 0.50 -1.41 15.08
CA HIS A 118 0.43 -1.53 16.53
C HIS A 118 -0.63 -2.56 16.91
N LYS A 119 -0.34 -3.42 17.88
CA LYS A 119 -1.23 -4.52 18.28
C LYS A 119 -1.70 -5.36 17.08
N LYS A 120 -0.76 -5.69 16.20
CA LYS A 120 -1.02 -6.44 14.95
C LYS A 120 -1.98 -5.78 13.96
N ASN A 121 -2.31 -4.49 14.14
CA ASN A 121 -3.17 -3.74 13.25
C ASN A 121 -2.39 -2.61 12.58
N PHE A 122 -2.61 -2.39 11.31
CA PHE A 122 -2.19 -1.17 10.63
C PHE A 122 -2.97 0.00 11.22
N ILE A 123 -2.26 0.96 11.80
CA ILE A 123 -2.86 2.15 12.43
C ILE A 123 -2.64 3.41 11.61
N SER A 124 -1.63 3.41 10.76
CA SER A 124 -1.43 4.47 9.77
C SER A 124 -0.70 3.92 8.56
N SER A 125 -0.99 4.50 7.40
CA SER A 125 -0.35 4.15 6.13
C SER A 125 -0.10 5.41 5.32
N PHE A 126 1.08 5.45 4.69
CA PHE A 126 1.49 6.43 3.71
C PHE A 126 1.79 5.71 2.41
N LEU A 127 1.16 6.15 1.31
CA LEU A 127 1.41 5.62 -0.04
C LEU A 127 1.80 6.75 -0.98
N LEU A 128 2.80 6.48 -1.80
CA LEU A 128 3.33 7.42 -2.78
C LEU A 128 3.44 6.77 -4.15
N ASN A 129 2.92 7.45 -5.17
CA ASN A 129 3.34 7.28 -6.56
C ASN A 129 3.36 8.64 -7.26
N PRO A 130 4.53 9.17 -7.55
CA PRO A 130 4.67 10.51 -8.08
C PRO A 130 4.21 10.67 -9.55
N PHE A 131 3.98 9.58 -10.28
CA PHE A 131 3.55 9.58 -11.67
C PHE A 131 2.02 9.50 -11.83
N LEU A 132 1.31 9.11 -10.76
CA LEU A 132 -0.15 8.99 -10.74
C LEU A 132 -0.82 10.00 -9.79
N ASP A 133 -0.08 11.02 -9.35
CA ASP A 133 -0.56 12.01 -8.37
C ASP A 133 -1.09 11.36 -7.08
N ILE A 134 -0.37 10.34 -6.61
CA ILE A 134 -0.69 9.62 -5.39
C ILE A 134 0.28 10.07 -4.29
N LEU A 135 -0.24 10.80 -3.33
CA LEU A 135 0.37 11.15 -2.05
C LEU A 135 -0.69 10.94 -0.96
N LEU A 136 -0.93 9.68 -0.67
CA LEU A 136 -1.99 9.24 0.23
C LEU A 136 -1.46 8.99 1.63
N PHE A 137 -2.21 9.40 2.61
CA PHE A 137 -2.02 8.94 3.97
C PHE A 137 -3.36 8.71 4.66
N SER A 138 -3.34 7.76 5.59
CA SER A 138 -4.49 7.42 6.43
C SER A 138 -4.04 7.14 7.84
N GLU A 139 -4.86 7.53 8.78
CA GLU A 139 -4.75 7.16 10.18
C GLU A 139 -6.09 6.53 10.59
N LYS A 140 -6.04 5.39 11.24
CA LYS A 140 -7.23 4.64 11.65
C LYS A 140 -8.21 5.52 12.43
N GLY A 141 -9.44 5.61 11.94
CA GLY A 141 -10.50 6.45 12.49
C GLY A 141 -10.45 7.94 12.11
N SER A 142 -9.47 8.37 11.29
CA SER A 142 -9.31 9.78 10.90
C SER A 142 -9.63 10.04 9.41
N GLY A 143 -9.81 8.98 8.65
CA GLY A 143 -10.06 9.05 7.22
C GLY A 143 -8.78 9.04 6.38
N SER A 144 -8.97 9.05 5.06
CA SER A 144 -7.89 9.06 4.07
C SER A 144 -7.78 10.42 3.39
N VAL A 145 -6.55 10.83 3.10
CA VAL A 145 -6.22 12.12 2.47
C VAL A 145 -5.26 11.89 1.31
N ASN A 146 -5.56 12.45 0.14
CA ASN A 146 -4.64 12.53 -1.00
C ASN A 146 -4.29 13.99 -1.28
N ASN A 147 -3.02 14.33 -1.32
CA ASN A 147 -2.57 15.71 -1.57
C ASN A 147 -3.34 16.75 -0.72
N GLN A 148 -3.46 16.50 0.59
CA GLN A 148 -4.17 17.33 1.58
C GLN A 148 -5.71 17.40 1.41
N ARG A 149 -6.29 16.66 0.46
CA ARG A 149 -7.74 16.59 0.26
C ARG A 149 -8.28 15.27 0.77
N LYS A 150 -9.33 15.33 1.61
CA LYS A 150 -10.03 14.09 2.01
C LYS A 150 -10.56 13.37 0.80
N ILE A 151 -10.31 12.06 0.74
CA ILE A 151 -10.91 11.19 -0.26
C ILE A 151 -12.04 10.38 0.36
N ARG A 152 -13.05 10.12 -0.44
CA ARG A 152 -14.14 9.20 -0.13
C ARG A 152 -14.53 8.49 -1.41
N SER A 153 -14.74 7.21 -1.31
CA SER A 153 -15.28 6.44 -2.43
C SER A 153 -16.76 6.77 -2.60
N ASN A 154 -17.04 7.66 -3.52
CA ASN A 154 -18.40 7.98 -3.98
C ASN A 154 -18.47 7.67 -5.47
N SER A 155 -19.13 6.59 -5.84
CA SER A 155 -19.47 6.32 -7.23
C SER A 155 -20.93 6.63 -7.46
N SER A 156 -21.18 7.39 -8.51
CA SER A 156 -22.52 7.64 -9.05
C SER A 156 -22.59 7.31 -10.55
N ALA A 157 -21.64 6.51 -11.03
CA ALA A 157 -21.56 6.18 -12.45
C ALA A 157 -22.74 5.30 -12.89
N GLU A 158 -23.29 5.59 -14.08
CA GLU A 158 -24.31 4.74 -14.72
C GLU A 158 -23.72 3.39 -15.13
N ARG A 159 -22.45 3.38 -15.50
CA ARG A 159 -21.71 2.18 -15.91
C ARG A 159 -20.70 1.81 -14.83
N LEU A 160 -20.90 0.66 -14.23
CA LEU A 160 -20.06 0.19 -13.13
C LEU A 160 -18.77 -0.46 -13.67
N ILE A 161 -17.67 -0.22 -12.95
CA ILE A 161 -16.34 -0.75 -13.26
C ILE A 161 -15.86 -1.58 -12.09
N TYR A 162 -15.30 -2.77 -12.37
CA TYR A 162 -14.66 -3.58 -11.35
C TYR A 162 -13.21 -3.93 -11.70
N GLY A 163 -12.38 -4.07 -10.65
CA GLY A 163 -11.08 -4.67 -10.70
C GLY A 163 -11.04 -6.01 -9.99
N THR A 164 -10.00 -6.79 -10.22
CA THR A 164 -9.83 -8.09 -9.55
C THR A 164 -8.36 -8.44 -9.43
N SER A 165 -7.96 -9.00 -8.28
CA SER A 165 -6.69 -9.71 -8.16
C SER A 165 -6.70 -10.98 -9.03
N LYS A 166 -5.51 -11.58 -9.20
CA LYS A 166 -5.38 -12.83 -9.93
C LYS A 166 -6.12 -13.98 -9.22
N ASP A 167 -6.40 -15.03 -9.97
CA ASP A 167 -6.87 -16.32 -9.46
C ASP A 167 -8.27 -16.31 -8.80
N ILE A 168 -9.13 -15.33 -9.14
CA ILE A 168 -10.52 -15.31 -8.70
C ILE A 168 -11.43 -15.74 -9.85
N ILE A 169 -12.33 -16.71 -9.57
CA ILE A 169 -13.45 -17.02 -10.45
C ILE A 169 -14.46 -15.89 -10.32
N ILE A 170 -14.65 -15.15 -11.42
CA ILE A 170 -15.51 -13.97 -11.43
C ILE A 170 -16.98 -14.42 -11.32
N PRO A 171 -17.73 -13.95 -10.31
CA PRO A 171 -19.16 -14.22 -10.22
C PRO A 171 -19.95 -13.66 -11.40
N GLU A 172 -21.01 -14.34 -11.81
CA GLU A 172 -21.81 -13.99 -12.99
C GLU A 172 -22.33 -12.54 -12.95
N TYR A 173 -22.65 -12.03 -11.77
CA TYR A 173 -23.11 -10.65 -11.58
C TYR A 173 -22.16 -9.63 -12.17
N PHE A 174 -20.83 -9.83 -12.07
CA PHE A 174 -19.83 -8.91 -12.58
C PHE A 174 -19.67 -8.94 -14.10
N ASN A 175 -20.23 -9.93 -14.80
CA ASN A 175 -20.19 -10.01 -16.26
C ASN A 175 -20.94 -8.85 -16.94
N THR A 176 -21.81 -8.16 -16.22
CA THR A 176 -22.54 -6.98 -16.71
C THR A 176 -21.77 -5.67 -16.56
N MET A 177 -20.63 -5.71 -15.86
CA MET A 177 -19.80 -4.56 -15.57
C MET A 177 -18.55 -4.52 -16.47
N GLU A 178 -17.94 -3.35 -16.57
CA GLU A 178 -16.67 -3.20 -17.26
C GLU A 178 -15.50 -3.63 -16.36
N LYS A 179 -14.64 -4.49 -16.87
CA LYS A 179 -13.44 -4.92 -16.15
C LYS A 179 -12.26 -3.99 -16.45
N ILE A 180 -11.58 -3.54 -15.39
CA ILE A 180 -10.27 -2.91 -15.50
C ILE A 180 -9.19 -3.86 -14.95
N SER A 181 -7.99 -3.80 -15.52
CA SER A 181 -6.82 -4.49 -14.98
C SER A 181 -5.55 -3.67 -15.27
N LEU A 182 -4.92 -3.19 -14.22
CA LEU A 182 -3.65 -2.46 -14.29
C LEU A 182 -2.47 -3.36 -13.91
N ASN A 183 -2.78 -4.60 -13.55
CA ASN A 183 -1.83 -5.56 -12.99
C ASN A 183 -1.09 -4.98 -11.77
N SER A 184 -1.84 -4.25 -10.94
CA SER A 184 -1.37 -3.58 -9.74
C SER A 184 -2.49 -3.50 -8.70
N VAL A 185 -2.45 -4.41 -7.74
CA VAL A 185 -3.44 -4.44 -6.65
C VAL A 185 -3.41 -3.14 -5.86
N SER A 186 -2.22 -2.62 -5.57
CA SER A 186 -2.06 -1.40 -4.80
C SER A 186 -2.70 -0.19 -5.48
N VAL A 187 -2.46 0.03 -6.77
CA VAL A 187 -3.04 1.14 -7.54
C VAL A 187 -4.54 0.96 -7.72
N GLU A 188 -5.00 -0.25 -7.99
CA GLU A 188 -6.42 -0.54 -8.17
C GLU A 188 -7.22 -0.31 -6.87
N LEU A 189 -6.66 -0.68 -5.71
CA LEU A 189 -7.24 -0.36 -4.39
C LEU A 189 -7.29 1.15 -4.10
N ILE A 190 -6.29 1.90 -4.55
CA ILE A 190 -6.30 3.36 -4.47
C ILE A 190 -7.38 3.94 -5.38
N TYR A 191 -7.55 3.41 -6.58
CA TYR A 191 -8.60 3.85 -7.50
C TYR A 191 -9.99 3.55 -6.94
N LEU A 192 -10.19 2.40 -6.31
CA LEU A 192 -11.40 2.09 -5.56
C LEU A 192 -11.65 3.11 -4.43
N SER A 193 -10.61 3.43 -3.66
CA SER A 193 -10.68 4.40 -2.55
C SER A 193 -11.04 5.81 -3.02
N ARG A 194 -10.70 6.16 -4.27
CA ARG A 194 -11.02 7.45 -4.91
C ARG A 194 -12.34 7.43 -5.68
N GLY A 195 -13.04 6.29 -5.74
CA GLY A 195 -14.28 6.11 -6.50
C GLY A 195 -14.10 6.07 -8.02
N LEU A 196 -12.90 5.75 -8.50
CA LEU A 196 -12.59 5.55 -9.93
C LEU A 196 -12.88 4.10 -10.38
N ILE A 197 -12.98 3.20 -9.44
CA ILE A 197 -13.43 1.80 -9.57
C ILE A 197 -14.57 1.62 -8.58
N ASP A 198 -15.59 0.87 -8.96
CA ASP A 198 -16.80 0.68 -8.15
C ASP A 198 -16.71 -0.52 -7.23
N PHE A 199 -16.09 -1.60 -7.71
CA PHE A 199 -15.89 -2.85 -7.00
C PHE A 199 -14.47 -3.37 -7.19
N TYR A 200 -13.98 -4.08 -6.20
CA TYR A 200 -12.74 -4.82 -6.30
C TYR A 200 -12.90 -6.21 -5.70
N LEU A 201 -12.51 -7.23 -6.45
CA LEU A 201 -12.47 -8.61 -5.99
C LEU A 201 -11.04 -8.93 -5.60
N LEU A 202 -10.83 -9.27 -4.33
CA LEU A 202 -9.50 -9.43 -3.74
C LEU A 202 -9.33 -10.82 -3.15
N SER A 203 -8.34 -11.59 -3.61
CA SER A 203 -8.03 -12.88 -3.02
C SER A 203 -7.57 -12.75 -1.56
N MET A 204 -7.70 -13.83 -0.77
CA MET A 204 -7.24 -13.88 0.62
C MET A 204 -5.76 -13.53 0.73
N ASP A 205 -4.95 -14.05 -0.17
CA ASP A 205 -3.50 -13.81 -0.23
C ASP A 205 -3.21 -12.33 -0.43
N GLU A 206 -3.77 -11.74 -1.47
CA GLU A 206 -3.56 -10.32 -1.77
C GLU A 206 -4.14 -9.40 -0.69
N TYR A 207 -5.23 -9.81 -0.03
CA TYR A 207 -5.75 -9.09 1.13
C TYR A 207 -4.73 -9.01 2.27
N ASN A 208 -4.07 -10.12 2.56
CA ASN A 208 -3.05 -10.17 3.61
C ASN A 208 -1.79 -9.36 3.24
N HIS A 209 -1.45 -9.35 1.96
CA HIS A 209 -0.26 -8.68 1.45
C HIS A 209 -0.42 -7.16 1.31
N ASN A 210 -1.64 -6.65 1.15
CA ASN A 210 -1.92 -5.23 0.89
C ASN A 210 -2.65 -4.53 2.05
N GLN A 211 -2.37 -4.91 3.30
CA GLN A 211 -3.05 -4.35 4.49
C GLN A 211 -2.87 -2.84 4.65
N ASP A 212 -1.78 -2.29 4.17
CA ASP A 212 -1.50 -0.85 4.10
C ASP A 212 -2.48 -0.14 3.14
N CYS A 213 -2.70 -0.68 1.94
CA CYS A 213 -3.68 -0.19 0.98
C CYS A 213 -5.12 -0.42 1.48
N ILE A 214 -5.37 -1.55 2.16
CA ILE A 214 -6.66 -1.87 2.78
C ILE A 214 -7.03 -0.86 3.88
N LEU A 215 -6.07 -0.41 4.69
CA LEU A 215 -6.34 0.66 5.66
C LEU A 215 -6.83 1.92 4.95
N ILE A 216 -6.16 2.33 3.87
CA ILE A 216 -6.56 3.51 3.09
C ILE A 216 -7.97 3.34 2.52
N ALA A 217 -8.29 2.16 1.98
CA ALA A 217 -9.61 1.88 1.43
C ALA A 217 -10.70 1.96 2.52
N LYS A 218 -10.49 1.33 3.66
CA LYS A 218 -11.42 1.41 4.80
C LYS A 218 -11.66 2.83 5.27
N GLU A 219 -10.60 3.60 5.43
CA GLU A 219 -10.68 5.00 5.86
C GLU A 219 -11.28 5.94 4.78
N ALA A 220 -11.30 5.51 3.52
CA ALA A 220 -12.03 6.18 2.44
C ALA A 220 -13.51 5.76 2.34
N GLY A 221 -13.99 4.86 3.21
CA GLY A 221 -15.38 4.42 3.28
C GLY A 221 -15.69 3.17 2.46
N ILE A 222 -14.67 2.37 2.13
CA ILE A 222 -14.86 1.06 1.50
C ILE A 222 -15.26 0.03 2.55
N ILE A 223 -16.33 -0.70 2.24
CA ILE A 223 -16.79 -1.89 2.98
C ILE A 223 -16.13 -3.12 2.36
N ILE A 224 -15.83 -4.10 3.18
CA ILE A 224 -15.21 -5.36 2.78
C ILE A 224 -16.10 -6.50 3.26
N GLU A 225 -16.59 -7.29 2.32
CA GLU A 225 -17.40 -8.47 2.60
C GLU A 225 -16.70 -9.73 2.10
N THR A 226 -16.79 -10.80 2.88
CA THR A 226 -16.22 -12.11 2.51
C THR A 226 -17.21 -12.85 1.61
N SER A 227 -16.69 -13.39 0.49
CA SER A 227 -17.46 -14.19 -0.44
C SER A 227 -16.68 -15.44 -0.82
N GLY A 228 -16.90 -16.53 -0.10
CA GLY A 228 -16.13 -17.78 -0.27
C GLY A 228 -14.65 -17.58 0.09
N ASP A 229 -13.77 -17.71 -0.90
CA ASP A 229 -12.31 -17.64 -0.80
C ASP A 229 -11.71 -16.27 -1.22
N TYR A 230 -12.56 -15.28 -1.44
CA TYR A 230 -12.14 -13.92 -1.79
C TYR A 230 -12.98 -12.87 -1.04
N PHE A 231 -12.58 -11.61 -1.13
CA PHE A 231 -13.30 -10.46 -0.60
C PHE A 231 -13.89 -9.62 -1.73
N ILE A 232 -15.06 -9.04 -1.48
CA ILE A 232 -15.68 -8.01 -2.31
C ILE A 232 -15.50 -6.68 -1.58
N LEU A 233 -14.92 -5.72 -2.26
CA LEU A 233 -14.64 -4.38 -1.75
C LEU A 233 -15.45 -3.37 -2.57
N ALA A 234 -16.24 -2.54 -1.90
CA ALA A 234 -17.02 -1.47 -2.54
C ALA A 234 -17.41 -0.41 -1.51
N ASN A 235 -17.87 0.76 -1.95
CA ASN A 235 -18.55 1.68 -1.06
C ASN A 235 -19.94 1.14 -0.68
N GLU A 236 -20.54 1.70 0.37
CA GLU A 236 -21.83 1.23 0.91
C GLU A 236 -22.94 1.20 -0.14
N ASN A 237 -23.01 2.21 -1.02
CA ASN A 237 -24.06 2.28 -2.03
C ASN A 237 -23.91 1.19 -3.10
N ASN A 238 -22.68 0.91 -3.49
CA ASN A 238 -22.41 -0.15 -4.46
C ASN A 238 -22.58 -1.54 -3.84
N MET A 239 -22.16 -1.73 -2.58
CA MET A 239 -22.36 -3.01 -1.88
C MET A 239 -23.85 -3.38 -1.79
N LYS A 240 -24.72 -2.42 -1.53
CA LYS A 240 -26.19 -2.63 -1.53
C LYS A 240 -26.78 -3.07 -2.88
N LYS A 241 -26.07 -2.87 -4.00
CA LYS A 241 -26.53 -3.33 -5.32
C LYS A 241 -26.29 -4.84 -5.55
N LEU A 242 -25.44 -5.46 -4.73
CA LEU A 242 -25.16 -6.90 -4.81
C LEU A 242 -26.19 -7.75 -4.04
N ASN A 243 -26.95 -7.14 -3.12
CA ASN A 243 -28.01 -7.72 -2.30
C ASN A 243 -29.39 -7.39 -2.89
#